data_c116d9584bd3e440e431b043869968a8
#
_entry.id   c116d9584bd3e440e431b043869968a8
#
_cell.length_a   1.000
_cell.length_b   1.000
_cell.length_c   1.000
_cell.angle_alpha   90.00
_cell.angle_beta   90.00
_cell.angle_gamma   90.00
#
_symmetry.space_group_name_H-M   'P 1'
#
loop_
_entity.id
_entity.type
_entity.pdbx_description
1 polymer ?
#
loop_
_entity_poly.entity_id
_entity_poly.type
_entity_poly.pdbx_seq_one_letter_code
_entity_poly.pdbx_strand_id
1 'polypeptide(L)' 'MRGNRPSPVRGVTVTIDGVTHYGTYFVQSSNVYVQSPFGAKATQIGASPPEGVAMLLLSELVRQRPKS' A
#
# COMPACT_ATOMS: atom_id res chain seq x y z
N MET A 1 -10.57 -3.27 -24.93
CA MET A 1 -10.22 -3.20 -24.40
C MET A 1 -9.82 -3.45 -23.50
N ARG A 2 -9.32 -3.54 -23.11
CA ARG A 2 -8.90 -3.71 -22.35
C ARG A 2 -8.27 -3.18 -21.61
N GLY A 3 -7.89 -3.10 -21.17
CA GLY A 3 -7.09 -2.38 -20.63
C GLY A 3 -6.68 -2.29 -19.30
N ASN A 4 -6.89 -1.29 -18.59
CA ASN A 4 -6.29 -0.97 -17.31
C ASN A 4 -7.01 -1.62 -16.15
N ARG A 5 -7.04 -2.94 -16.15
CA ARG A 5 -7.63 -3.66 -15.03
C ARG A 5 -6.70 -3.57 -13.83
N PRO A 6 -7.25 -3.36 -12.64
CA PRO A 6 -6.41 -3.44 -11.46
C PRO A 6 -5.90 -4.86 -11.26
N SER A 7 -4.72 -4.97 -10.69
CA SER A 7 -4.20 -6.27 -10.32
C SER A 7 -5.06 -6.87 -9.21
N PRO A 8 -4.96 -8.18 -8.96
CA PRO A 8 -5.62 -8.74 -7.78
C PRO A 8 -5.17 -8.03 -6.51
N VAL A 9 -6.10 -7.87 -5.58
CA VAL A 9 -5.78 -7.27 -4.29
C VAL A 9 -4.94 -8.26 -3.50
N ARG A 10 -3.84 -7.77 -2.93
CA ARG A 10 -2.91 -8.58 -2.15
C ARG A 10 -2.73 -7.98 -0.77
N GLY A 11 -2.44 -8.84 0.20
CA GLY A 11 -2.12 -8.37 1.53
C GLY A 11 -0.70 -7.85 1.62
N VAL A 12 -0.50 -6.87 2.49
CA VAL A 12 0.82 -6.33 2.77
C VAL A 12 0.92 -6.08 4.27
N THR A 13 2.10 -6.32 4.83
CA THR A 13 2.32 -6.10 6.26
C THR A 13 3.61 -5.32 6.46
N VAL A 14 3.63 -4.54 7.54
CA VAL A 14 4.88 -3.92 8.02
C VAL A 14 4.93 -4.08 9.53
N THR A 15 6.14 -4.20 10.07
CA THR A 15 6.35 -4.29 11.51
C THR A 15 7.07 -3.02 11.94
N ILE A 16 6.47 -2.27 12.86
CA ILE A 16 7.01 -1.04 13.38
C ILE A 16 6.97 -1.14 14.89
N ASP A 17 8.11 -0.95 15.53
CA ASP A 17 8.24 -1.02 16.99
C ASP A 17 7.68 -2.32 17.56
N GLY A 18 7.92 -3.42 16.85
CA GLY A 18 7.46 -4.74 17.30
C GLY A 18 5.99 -5.02 17.04
N VAL A 19 5.26 -4.10 16.43
CA VAL A 19 3.84 -4.28 16.12
C VAL A 19 3.67 -4.48 14.64
N THR A 20 2.97 -5.53 14.24
CA THR A 20 2.71 -5.82 12.84
C THR A 20 1.40 -5.19 12.42
N HIS A 21 1.46 -4.43 11.33
CA HIS A 21 0.30 -3.75 10.77
C HIS A 21 -0.02 -4.36 9.42
N TYR A 22 -1.30 -4.43 9.10
CA TYR A 22 -1.79 -5.08 7.90
C TYR A 22 -2.50 -4.08 7.01
N GLY A 23 -2.37 -4.30 5.71
CA GLY A 23 -3.12 -3.55 4.72
C GLY A 23 -3.29 -4.40 3.48
N THR A 24 -3.90 -3.82 2.47
CA THR A 24 -4.04 -4.44 1.17
C THR A 24 -3.59 -3.46 0.10
N TYR A 25 -3.16 -4.01 -1.03
CA TYR A 25 -2.79 -3.15 -2.14
C TYR A 25 -3.16 -3.80 -3.46
N PHE A 26 -3.27 -2.96 -4.48
CA PHE A 26 -3.41 -3.42 -5.85
C PHE A 26 -2.71 -2.41 -6.75
N VAL A 27 -2.49 -2.81 -8.00
CA VAL A 27 -1.80 -1.98 -8.99
C VAL A 27 -2.76 -1.70 -10.13
N GLN A 28 -2.81 -0.45 -10.55
CA GLN A 28 -3.62 -0.05 -11.70
C GLN A 28 -2.93 1.13 -12.39
N SER A 29 -2.73 1.02 -13.69
CA SER A 29 -2.14 2.12 -14.51
C SER A 29 -0.81 2.61 -13.93
N SER A 30 0.05 1.67 -13.54
CA SER A 30 1.39 1.95 -12.98
C SER A 30 1.35 2.68 -11.65
N ASN A 31 0.22 2.64 -10.95
CA ASN A 31 0.10 3.18 -9.60
C ASN A 31 -0.18 2.05 -8.63
N VAL A 32 0.38 2.18 -7.43
CA VAL A 32 0.07 1.29 -6.31
C VAL A 32 -0.91 2.00 -5.42
N TYR A 33 -2.00 1.30 -5.09
CA TYR A 33 -3.03 1.80 -4.19
C TYR A 33 -3.03 0.94 -2.95
N VAL A 34 -2.83 1.56 -1.80
CA VAL A 34 -2.79 0.84 -0.51
C VAL A 34 -3.97 1.29 0.33
N GLN A 35 -4.63 0.32 0.95
CA GLN A 35 -5.72 0.57 1.89
C GLN A 35 -5.43 -0.13 3.20
N SER A 36 -5.79 0.52 4.29
CA SER A 36 -5.57 -0.01 5.62
C SER A 36 -6.60 0.61 6.57
N PRO A 37 -6.69 0.09 7.82
CA PRO A 37 -7.54 0.74 8.83
C PRO A 37 -7.13 2.17 9.13
N PHE A 38 -5.91 2.56 8.76
CA PHE A 38 -5.40 3.90 9.04
C PHE A 38 -5.66 4.88 7.90
N GLY A 39 -6.18 4.40 6.77
CA GLY A 39 -6.43 5.25 5.62
C GLY A 39 -5.98 4.59 4.34
N ALA A 40 -5.89 5.38 3.30
CA ALA A 40 -5.48 4.92 1.98
C ALA A 40 -4.45 5.87 1.38
N LYS A 41 -3.58 5.32 0.54
CA LYS A 41 -2.56 6.09 -0.15
C LYS A 41 -2.28 5.47 -1.50
N ALA A 42 -1.81 6.29 -2.43
CA ALA A 42 -1.43 5.81 -3.74
C ALA A 42 -0.20 6.57 -4.24
N THR A 43 0.59 5.91 -5.07
CA THR A 43 1.73 6.56 -5.69
C THR A 43 2.10 5.80 -6.97
N GLN A 44 2.89 6.45 -7.82
CA GLN A 44 3.44 5.78 -8.99
C GLN A 44 4.50 4.79 -8.57
N ILE A 45 4.54 3.66 -9.30
CA ILE A 45 5.50 2.61 -8.99
C ILE A 45 6.92 3.01 -9.42
N GLY A 46 7.04 3.61 -10.59
CA GLY A 46 8.36 3.81 -11.16
C GLY A 46 9.01 2.49 -11.48
N ALA A 47 10.27 2.33 -11.13
CA ALA A 47 11.01 1.11 -11.37
C ALA A 47 11.01 0.16 -10.17
N SER A 48 10.31 0.50 -9.10
CA SER A 48 10.34 -0.29 -7.87
C SER A 48 9.32 -1.42 -7.91
N PRO A 49 9.58 -2.53 -7.20
CA PRO A 49 8.58 -3.58 -7.08
C PRO A 49 7.33 -3.08 -6.38
N PRO A 50 6.14 -3.48 -6.83
CA PRO A 50 4.90 -2.99 -6.22
C PRO A 50 4.79 -3.31 -4.73
N GLU A 51 5.22 -4.50 -4.33
CA GLU A 51 5.14 -4.88 -2.92
C GLU A 51 6.00 -3.98 -2.05
N GLY A 52 7.20 -3.64 -2.48
CA GLY A 52 8.07 -2.75 -1.73
C GLY A 52 7.46 -1.36 -1.59
N VAL A 53 6.87 -0.85 -2.66
CA VAL A 53 6.19 0.44 -2.62
C VAL A 53 4.99 0.37 -1.68
N ALA A 54 4.23 -0.72 -1.73
CA ALA A 54 3.07 -0.87 -0.85
C ALA A 54 3.48 -0.89 0.61
N MET A 55 4.58 -1.58 0.93
CA MET A 55 5.08 -1.59 2.31
C MET A 55 5.46 -0.20 2.77
N LEU A 56 6.10 0.57 1.90
CA LEU A 56 6.48 1.94 2.23
C LEU A 56 5.23 2.79 2.51
N LEU A 57 4.23 2.70 1.64
CA LEU A 57 3.00 3.46 1.82
C LEU A 57 2.27 3.05 3.10
N LEU A 58 2.22 1.76 3.38
CA LEU A 58 1.57 1.29 4.60
C LEU A 58 2.29 1.83 5.84
N SER A 59 3.62 1.81 5.83
CA SER A 59 4.36 2.34 6.97
C SER A 59 4.10 3.83 7.15
N GLU A 60 3.96 4.58 6.04
CA GLU A 60 3.62 5.99 6.14
C GLU A 60 2.24 6.20 6.73
N LEU A 61 1.27 5.38 6.33
CA LEU A 61 -0.07 5.47 6.88
C LEU A 61 -0.09 5.20 8.37
N VAL A 62 0.66 4.19 8.81
CA VAL A 62 0.75 3.88 10.23
C VAL A 62 1.34 5.05 11.02
N ARG A 63 2.39 5.66 10.48
CA ARG A 63 3.07 6.77 11.15
C ARG A 63 2.25 8.05 11.16
N GLN A 64 1.37 8.22 10.17
CA GLN A 64 0.56 9.41 10.05
C GLN A 64 -0.76 9.30 10.78
N ARG A 65 -1.07 8.13 11.35
CA ARG A 65 -2.34 7.96 12.04
C ARG A 65 -2.43 8.94 13.21
N PRO A 66 -3.65 9.44 13.50
CA PRO A 66 -3.77 10.36 14.62
C PRO A 66 -3.47 9.65 15.93
N LYS A 67 -2.89 10.36 16.84
CA LYS A 67 -2.70 9.87 18.20
C LYS A 67 -4.01 10.01 18.94
N SER A 68 -4.37 8.97 19.63
CA SER A 68 -5.61 9.00 20.43
C SER A 68 -5.31 9.21 21.89
#